data_84c527bc50c369f4f3d7d648cdaaef38
#
_entry.id   84c527bc50c369f4f3d7d648cdaaef38
#
_cell.length_a   1.000
_cell.length_b   1.000
_cell.length_c   1.000
_cell.angle_alpha   90.00
_cell.angle_beta   90.00
_cell.angle_gamma   90.00
#
_symmetry.space_group_name_H-M   'P 1'
#
loop_
_entity.id
_entity.type
_entity.pdbx_description
1 polymer ?
#
loop_
_entity_poly.entity_id
_entity_poly.type
_entity_poly.pdbx_seq_one_letter_code
_entity_poly.pdbx_strand_id
1 'polypeptide(L)'
;MAGIQDFLCFEEDFLGPQTLTASPAGSDKWDIADTSSAGTPTYTVGGTNGEATLAFDAQSEIQNVCLFQSDVLNFDVDLIDHIEMRVKMGQAAIDATSQVAFGLASARNDAIDSIATAALFRVVGADDTTAVVLESDDGTNNNDDVASGQTLINAYKKFVISFAGGKADVKFYIDGDRVGASTTFDMSNMSTGFQPFVQISKTADTNTDSVVIDYVRIYSRRSA
;
A
#
# COMPACT_ATOMS: atom_id res chain seq x y z
N MET A 1 -15.81 8.83 34.32
CA MET A 1 -16.08 7.72 33.38
C MET A 1 -15.24 8.00 32.18
N ALA A 2 -14.25 7.15 31.86
CA ALA A 2 -13.56 7.24 30.59
C ALA A 2 -14.60 6.94 29.50
N GLY A 3 -14.86 7.91 28.62
CA GLY A 3 -15.78 7.73 27.51
C GLY A 3 -15.36 6.55 26.68
N ILE A 4 -16.32 5.77 26.20
CA ILE A 4 -16.09 4.79 25.15
C ILE A 4 -15.54 5.58 23.97
N GLN A 5 -14.28 5.36 23.62
CA GLN A 5 -13.72 5.96 22.40
C GLN A 5 -14.43 5.29 21.22
N ASP A 6 -15.14 6.08 20.45
CA ASP A 6 -15.76 5.62 19.22
C ASP A 6 -14.68 5.38 18.17
N PHE A 7 -14.43 4.13 17.86
CA PHE A 7 -13.55 3.74 16.77
C PHE A 7 -14.35 3.67 15.46
N LEU A 8 -13.75 4.18 14.40
CA LEU A 8 -14.13 3.91 13.03
C LEU A 8 -13.25 2.75 12.53
N CYS A 9 -13.87 1.71 12.01
CA CYS A 9 -13.17 0.67 11.28
C CYS A 9 -13.59 0.75 9.81
N PHE A 10 -12.65 1.04 8.95
CA PHE A 10 -12.79 0.79 7.52
C PHE A 10 -12.31 -0.63 7.26
N GLU A 11 -13.11 -1.44 6.61
CA GLU A 11 -12.76 -2.80 6.23
C GLU A 11 -13.15 -3.07 4.79
N GLU A 12 -12.23 -3.65 4.05
CA GLU A 12 -12.41 -4.17 2.71
C GLU A 12 -11.79 -5.55 2.61
N ASP A 13 -12.59 -6.54 2.30
CA ASP A 13 -12.19 -7.93 2.10
C ASP A 13 -12.44 -8.40 0.65
N PHE A 14 -12.78 -7.46 -0.24
CA PHE A 14 -13.02 -7.70 -1.66
C PHE A 14 -14.04 -8.81 -1.96
N LEU A 15 -14.98 -9.04 -1.05
CA LEU A 15 -16.08 -9.98 -1.21
C LEU A 15 -17.25 -9.31 -1.93
N GLY A 16 -17.93 -10.09 -2.77
CA GLY A 16 -19.14 -9.64 -3.44
C GLY A 16 -18.91 -9.19 -4.89
N PRO A 17 -19.96 -8.69 -5.56
CA PRO A 17 -19.91 -8.31 -6.96
C PRO A 17 -19.30 -6.91 -7.12
N GLN A 18 -18.00 -6.80 -6.93
CA GLN A 18 -17.25 -5.57 -7.17
C GLN A 18 -16.56 -5.66 -8.53
N THR A 19 -16.39 -4.52 -9.18
CA THR A 19 -15.60 -4.39 -10.40
C THR A 19 -14.61 -3.25 -10.18
N LEU A 20 -13.32 -3.55 -10.34
CA LEU A 20 -12.30 -2.52 -10.41
C LEU A 20 -12.21 -2.06 -11.86
N THR A 21 -12.33 -0.78 -12.09
CA THR A 21 -12.19 -0.18 -13.42
C THR A 21 -11.18 0.96 -13.35
N ALA A 22 -10.33 1.07 -14.37
CA ALA A 22 -9.55 2.27 -14.59
C ALA A 22 -10.53 3.37 -14.99
N SER A 23 -10.81 4.26 -14.06
CA SER A 23 -11.78 5.34 -14.25
C SER A 23 -11.21 6.66 -13.74
N PRO A 24 -11.53 7.77 -14.39
CA PRO A 24 -11.33 9.05 -13.75
C PRO A 24 -12.23 9.16 -12.51
N ALA A 25 -11.57 9.30 -11.42
CA ALA A 25 -11.97 9.63 -10.06
C ALA A 25 -13.46 9.65 -9.65
N GLY A 26 -13.77 8.94 -8.59
CA GLY A 26 -14.71 9.44 -7.58
C GLY A 26 -16.09 8.82 -7.56
N SER A 27 -16.33 7.65 -8.16
CA SER A 27 -17.64 6.99 -8.05
C SER A 27 -17.67 5.74 -7.18
N ASP A 28 -16.52 5.12 -6.96
CA ASP A 28 -16.43 3.84 -6.27
C ASP A 28 -15.58 3.94 -5.00
N LYS A 29 -15.69 2.96 -4.12
CA LYS A 29 -14.90 2.85 -2.89
C LYS A 29 -13.39 2.74 -3.19
N TRP A 30 -13.06 2.15 -4.35
CA TRP A 30 -11.72 1.99 -4.87
C TRP A 30 -11.66 2.39 -6.33
N ASP A 31 -10.61 3.10 -6.69
CA ASP A 31 -10.26 3.44 -8.06
C ASP A 31 -8.98 2.74 -8.50
N ILE A 32 -8.86 2.54 -9.81
CA ILE A 32 -7.65 2.06 -10.46
C ILE A 32 -7.08 3.19 -11.30
N ALA A 33 -5.81 3.49 -11.08
CA ALA A 33 -5.03 4.22 -12.06
C ALA A 33 -4.17 3.22 -12.82
N ASP A 34 -4.30 3.22 -14.15
CA ASP A 34 -3.51 2.45 -15.09
C ASP A 34 -2.91 3.42 -16.09
N THR A 35 -1.58 3.50 -16.14
CA THR A 35 -0.84 4.41 -17.02
C THR A 35 -0.05 3.67 -18.10
N SER A 36 -0.40 2.40 -18.37
CA SER A 36 0.11 1.67 -19.52
C SER A 36 -0.27 2.35 -20.85
N SER A 37 0.56 2.22 -21.87
CA SER A 37 0.34 2.86 -23.17
C SER A 37 -0.34 1.95 -24.19
N ALA A 38 0.07 0.70 -24.26
CA ALA A 38 -0.40 -0.29 -25.23
C ALA A 38 -0.78 -1.62 -24.56
N GLY A 39 -0.26 -1.86 -23.38
CA GLY A 39 -0.59 -3.03 -22.56
C GLY A 39 -2.00 -2.95 -21.99
N THR A 40 -2.42 -4.08 -21.48
CA THR A 40 -3.69 -4.26 -20.79
C THR A 40 -3.47 -4.98 -19.47
N PRO A 41 -2.82 -4.33 -18.50
CA PRO A 41 -2.72 -4.87 -17.15
C PRO A 41 -4.08 -5.31 -16.63
N THR A 42 -4.10 -6.27 -15.76
CA THR A 42 -5.35 -6.75 -15.18
C THR A 42 -5.46 -6.33 -13.72
N TYR A 43 -6.67 -5.95 -13.35
CA TYR A 43 -7.05 -5.64 -11.97
C TYR A 43 -8.41 -6.28 -11.71
N THR A 44 -8.41 -7.24 -10.80
CA THR A 44 -9.60 -8.06 -10.55
C THR A 44 -9.91 -8.11 -9.07
N VAL A 45 -11.19 -8.23 -8.76
CA VAL A 45 -11.68 -8.59 -7.43
C VAL A 45 -12.45 -9.89 -7.51
N GLY A 46 -12.48 -10.62 -6.44
CA GLY A 46 -13.16 -11.89 -6.35
C GLY A 46 -12.15 -13.03 -6.16
N GLY A 47 -12.65 -14.23 -6.19
CA GLY A 47 -11.94 -15.43 -5.78
C GLY A 47 -12.65 -16.06 -4.60
N THR A 48 -12.25 -17.26 -4.23
CA THR A 48 -13.00 -18.07 -3.25
C THR A 48 -13.10 -17.42 -1.87
N ASN A 49 -12.18 -16.50 -1.53
CA ASN A 49 -12.11 -15.87 -0.21
C ASN A 49 -12.13 -14.33 -0.25
N GLY A 50 -12.39 -13.72 -1.42
CA GLY A 50 -12.26 -12.28 -1.58
C GLY A 50 -10.78 -11.86 -1.70
N GLU A 51 -10.37 -11.44 -2.87
CA GLU A 51 -9.01 -10.97 -3.13
C GLU A 51 -9.07 -9.87 -4.20
N ALA A 52 -8.22 -8.85 -4.10
CA ALA A 52 -7.90 -7.97 -5.19
C ALA A 52 -6.54 -8.35 -5.77
N THR A 53 -6.44 -8.41 -7.08
CA THR A 53 -5.19 -8.71 -7.79
C THR A 53 -4.89 -7.60 -8.77
N LEU A 54 -3.69 -7.06 -8.71
CA LEU A 54 -3.11 -6.18 -9.73
C LEU A 54 -2.00 -6.97 -10.43
N ALA A 55 -1.99 -7.01 -11.76
CA ALA A 55 -1.02 -7.77 -12.54
C ALA A 55 -0.65 -7.05 -13.83
N PHE A 56 0.63 -7.09 -14.18
CA PHE A 56 1.12 -6.64 -15.48
C PHE A 56 0.73 -7.62 -16.59
N ASP A 57 0.70 -7.12 -17.82
CA ASP A 57 0.72 -7.96 -19.01
C ASP A 57 2.15 -8.08 -19.59
N ALA A 58 2.30 -8.90 -20.62
CA ALA A 58 3.59 -9.17 -21.23
C ALA A 58 4.05 -8.12 -22.27
N GLN A 59 3.42 -6.94 -22.32
CA GLN A 59 3.88 -5.86 -23.18
C GLN A 59 5.17 -5.25 -22.62
N SER A 60 6.15 -5.08 -23.50
CA SER A 60 7.43 -4.45 -23.16
C SER A 60 7.29 -2.94 -23.16
N GLU A 61 6.71 -2.42 -22.09
CA GLU A 61 6.52 -0.99 -21.83
C GLU A 61 6.55 -0.71 -20.33
N ILE A 62 6.60 0.57 -19.99
CA ILE A 62 6.37 1.00 -18.60
C ILE A 62 4.90 0.79 -18.28
N GLN A 63 4.63 0.09 -17.18
CA GLN A 63 3.28 -0.08 -16.66
C GLN A 63 3.24 0.30 -15.18
N ASN A 64 2.24 1.11 -14.80
CA ASN A 64 1.94 1.40 -13.41
C ASN A 64 0.46 1.14 -13.17
N VAL A 65 0.16 0.28 -12.21
CA VAL A 65 -1.21 -0.02 -11.79
C VAL A 65 -1.34 0.28 -10.31
N CYS A 66 -2.25 1.17 -9.96
CA CYS A 66 -2.48 1.59 -8.58
C CYS A 66 -3.93 1.38 -8.17
N LEU A 67 -4.14 0.74 -7.03
CA LEU A 67 -5.42 0.66 -6.30
C LEU A 67 -5.38 1.68 -5.16
N PHE A 68 -6.32 2.64 -5.14
CA PHE A 68 -6.32 3.77 -4.22
C PHE A 68 -7.73 4.35 -4.06
N GLN A 69 -7.89 5.44 -3.34
CA GLN A 69 -9.19 6.11 -3.13
C GLN A 69 -9.26 7.49 -3.83
N SER A 70 -8.77 7.59 -5.06
CA SER A 70 -8.84 8.81 -5.91
C SER A 70 -8.31 10.08 -5.25
N ASP A 71 -7.28 9.94 -4.41
CA ASP A 71 -6.71 11.02 -3.59
C ASP A 71 -7.74 11.71 -2.67
N VAL A 72 -8.83 11.00 -2.34
CA VAL A 72 -9.74 11.41 -1.27
C VAL A 72 -9.16 10.95 0.06
N LEU A 73 -8.64 11.90 0.84
CA LEU A 73 -7.88 11.65 2.06
C LEU A 73 -8.83 11.49 3.25
N ASN A 74 -9.49 10.35 3.33
CA ASN A 74 -10.54 10.09 4.31
C ASN A 74 -10.04 9.83 5.73
N PHE A 75 -8.73 9.56 5.89
CA PHE A 75 -8.17 9.17 7.18
C PHE A 75 -7.23 10.27 7.69
N ASP A 76 -7.67 10.98 8.72
CA ASP A 76 -6.88 11.99 9.41
C ASP A 76 -5.72 11.31 10.15
N VAL A 77 -4.50 11.74 9.85
CA VAL A 77 -3.26 11.17 10.42
C VAL A 77 -3.21 11.24 11.95
N ASP A 78 -3.83 12.26 12.54
CA ASP A 78 -3.87 12.43 14.00
C ASP A 78 -4.88 11.49 14.68
N LEU A 79 -5.75 10.84 13.89
CA LEU A 79 -6.78 9.95 14.37
C LEU A 79 -6.55 8.48 14.02
N ILE A 80 -5.73 8.17 13.03
CA ILE A 80 -5.38 6.79 12.68
C ILE A 80 -4.69 6.12 13.87
N ASP A 81 -5.18 4.94 14.27
CA ASP A 81 -4.47 4.05 15.18
C ASP A 81 -3.52 3.13 14.41
N HIS A 82 -4.04 2.43 13.42
CA HIS A 82 -3.22 1.62 12.51
C HIS A 82 -3.97 1.25 11.22
N ILE A 83 -3.19 0.91 10.19
CA ILE A 83 -3.66 0.15 9.03
C ILE A 83 -3.11 -1.28 9.12
N GLU A 84 -3.93 -2.25 8.77
CA GLU A 84 -3.57 -3.65 8.61
C GLU A 84 -3.91 -4.10 7.18
N MET A 85 -2.97 -4.72 6.51
CA MET A 85 -3.15 -5.31 5.17
C MET A 85 -2.62 -6.72 5.17
N ARG A 86 -3.28 -7.61 4.44
CA ARG A 86 -2.80 -8.96 4.19
C ARG A 86 -2.50 -9.12 2.71
N VAL A 87 -1.22 -9.28 2.39
CA VAL A 87 -0.69 -9.17 1.03
C VAL A 87 0.24 -10.35 0.72
N LYS A 88 0.26 -10.77 -0.53
CA LYS A 88 1.27 -11.68 -1.10
C LYS A 88 1.64 -11.23 -2.51
N MET A 89 2.74 -11.70 -3.04
CA MET A 89 2.98 -11.68 -4.49
C MET A 89 2.25 -12.85 -5.17
N GLY A 90 1.90 -12.71 -6.44
CA GLY A 90 1.37 -13.82 -7.23
C GLY A 90 2.43 -14.85 -7.62
N GLN A 91 3.71 -14.49 -7.50
CA GLN A 91 4.89 -15.29 -7.82
C GLN A 91 5.86 -15.35 -6.64
N ALA A 92 6.88 -16.21 -6.72
CA ALA A 92 7.86 -16.39 -5.63
C ALA A 92 8.81 -15.19 -5.44
N ALA A 93 9.01 -14.40 -6.50
CA ALA A 93 9.83 -13.18 -6.50
C ALA A 93 9.35 -12.29 -7.65
N ILE A 94 9.44 -10.96 -7.52
CA ILE A 94 9.22 -10.05 -8.65
C ILE A 94 10.44 -10.00 -9.55
N ASP A 95 10.27 -9.49 -10.75
CA ASP A 95 11.38 -9.20 -11.65
C ASP A 95 12.23 -8.01 -11.16
N ALA A 96 13.50 -7.97 -11.56
CA ALA A 96 14.39 -6.86 -11.22
C ALA A 96 13.95 -5.51 -11.79
N THR A 97 13.06 -5.49 -12.77
CA THR A 97 12.49 -4.29 -13.37
C THR A 97 11.22 -3.80 -12.68
N SER A 98 10.73 -4.57 -11.71
CA SER A 98 9.45 -4.35 -11.04
C SER A 98 9.60 -3.76 -9.64
N GLN A 99 8.55 -3.07 -9.20
CA GLN A 99 8.37 -2.62 -7.82
C GLN A 99 6.95 -2.89 -7.35
N VAL A 100 6.80 -3.14 -6.06
CA VAL A 100 5.52 -3.23 -5.36
C VAL A 100 5.57 -2.32 -4.14
N ALA A 101 4.54 -1.50 -3.94
CA ALA A 101 4.39 -0.67 -2.75
C ALA A 101 2.96 -0.73 -2.22
N PHE A 102 2.78 -0.73 -0.90
CA PHE A 102 1.47 -0.73 -0.27
C PHE A 102 1.51 -0.16 1.14
N GLY A 103 0.42 0.43 1.58
CA GLY A 103 0.28 1.07 2.88
C GLY A 103 -0.63 2.29 2.84
N LEU A 104 -0.13 3.43 3.27
CA LEU A 104 -0.84 4.70 3.32
C LEU A 104 -0.09 5.76 2.50
N ALA A 105 -0.80 6.53 1.69
CA ALA A 105 -0.24 7.63 0.90
C ALA A 105 -1.18 8.83 0.88
N SER A 106 -0.62 10.05 0.75
CA SER A 106 -1.41 11.28 0.60
C SER A 106 -1.85 11.52 -0.84
N ALA A 107 -1.18 10.92 -1.80
CA ALA A 107 -1.51 10.99 -3.22
C ALA A 107 -0.94 9.79 -3.96
N ARG A 108 -1.45 9.56 -5.15
CA ARG A 108 -0.87 8.62 -6.10
C ARG A 108 0.21 9.30 -6.93
N ASN A 109 1.29 8.59 -7.24
CA ASN A 109 2.30 9.00 -8.22
C ASN A 109 2.82 7.76 -8.96
N ASP A 110 3.08 7.87 -10.27
CA ASP A 110 3.67 6.76 -11.06
C ASP A 110 5.08 6.41 -10.56
N ALA A 111 5.86 7.41 -10.15
CA ALA A 111 7.11 7.22 -9.43
C ALA A 111 6.81 7.19 -7.93
N ILE A 112 6.87 6.01 -7.32
CA ILE A 112 6.55 5.79 -5.90
C ILE A 112 7.39 6.72 -5.01
N ASP A 113 8.69 6.87 -5.28
CA ASP A 113 9.61 7.75 -4.55
C ASP A 113 9.27 9.26 -4.67
N SER A 114 8.33 9.62 -5.53
CA SER A 114 7.85 11.01 -5.67
C SER A 114 6.56 11.28 -4.91
N ILE A 115 6.08 10.33 -4.12
CA ILE A 115 4.94 10.53 -3.22
C ILE A 115 5.44 11.34 -2.02
N ALA A 116 4.98 12.59 -1.93
CA ALA A 116 5.50 13.55 -0.96
C ALA A 116 5.20 13.21 0.52
N THR A 117 4.18 12.37 0.76
CA THR A 117 3.81 11.93 2.11
C THR A 117 3.27 10.52 2.06
N ALA A 118 3.96 9.59 2.69
CA ALA A 118 3.61 8.18 2.66
C ALA A 118 4.16 7.41 3.87
N ALA A 119 3.53 6.29 4.19
CA ALA A 119 4.06 5.24 5.04
C ALA A 119 3.81 3.90 4.34
N LEU A 120 4.85 3.29 3.80
CA LEU A 120 4.74 2.17 2.86
C LEU A 120 5.65 1.01 3.26
N PHE A 121 5.19 -0.19 2.89
CA PHE A 121 6.03 -1.35 2.65
C PHE A 121 6.31 -1.41 1.15
N ARG A 122 7.54 -1.70 0.78
CA ARG A 122 7.96 -1.80 -0.62
C ARG A 122 8.77 -3.05 -0.87
N VAL A 123 8.75 -3.52 -2.11
CA VAL A 123 9.76 -4.43 -2.68
C VAL A 123 10.27 -3.78 -3.95
N VAL A 124 11.57 -3.52 -4.00
CA VAL A 124 12.25 -2.88 -5.12
C VAL A 124 13.09 -3.95 -5.82
N GLY A 125 12.59 -4.46 -6.95
CA GLY A 125 13.22 -5.60 -7.64
C GLY A 125 14.65 -5.35 -8.07
N ALA A 126 15.01 -4.10 -8.38
CA ALA A 126 16.38 -3.72 -8.73
C ALA A 126 17.38 -3.94 -7.59
N ASP A 127 16.94 -3.90 -6.35
CA ASP A 127 17.77 -4.11 -5.15
C ASP A 127 17.70 -5.56 -4.67
N ASP A 128 16.48 -6.05 -4.45
CA ASP A 128 16.20 -7.44 -4.10
C ASP A 128 14.75 -7.79 -4.48
N THR A 129 14.58 -8.86 -5.22
CA THR A 129 13.28 -9.27 -5.78
C THR A 129 12.27 -9.80 -4.76
N THR A 130 12.64 -9.89 -3.49
CA THR A 130 11.79 -10.39 -2.40
C THR A 130 11.89 -9.58 -1.12
N ALA A 131 12.99 -8.85 -0.88
CA ALA A 131 13.21 -8.13 0.37
C ALA A 131 12.19 -7.00 0.54
N VAL A 132 11.57 -6.96 1.71
CA VAL A 132 10.67 -5.86 2.10
C VAL A 132 11.49 -4.74 2.72
N VAL A 133 11.35 -3.55 2.19
CA VAL A 133 11.86 -2.31 2.76
C VAL A 133 10.70 -1.45 3.27
N LEU A 134 11.01 -0.54 4.18
CA LEU A 134 10.07 0.37 4.83
C LEU A 134 10.37 1.78 4.39
N GLU A 135 9.33 2.54 4.14
CA GLU A 135 9.43 3.94 3.75
C GLU A 135 8.47 4.79 4.57
N SER A 136 8.92 5.95 5.02
CA SER A 136 8.08 7.00 5.57
C SER A 136 8.57 8.36 5.12
N ASP A 137 7.65 9.18 4.62
CA ASP A 137 7.91 10.56 4.22
C ASP A 137 6.76 11.46 4.73
N ASP A 138 7.09 12.60 5.33
CA ASP A 138 6.13 13.62 5.76
C ASP A 138 6.36 14.97 5.05
N GLY A 139 7.16 14.97 3.99
CA GLY A 139 7.61 16.15 3.25
C GLY A 139 8.82 16.85 3.85
N THR A 140 9.31 16.40 5.00
CA THR A 140 10.48 16.95 5.71
C THR A 140 11.37 15.84 6.24
N ASN A 141 10.80 14.87 6.96
CA ASN A 141 11.50 13.69 7.44
C ASN A 141 11.27 12.57 6.43
N ASN A 142 12.37 12.04 5.91
CA ASN A 142 12.34 10.96 4.94
C ASN A 142 13.17 9.77 5.43
N ASN A 143 12.59 8.58 5.42
CA ASN A 143 13.27 7.32 5.64
C ASN A 143 13.00 6.43 4.42
N ASP A 144 13.98 6.32 3.54
CA ASP A 144 13.92 5.49 2.35
C ASP A 144 14.57 4.12 2.58
N ASP A 145 13.95 3.10 2.00
CA ASP A 145 14.50 1.76 1.84
C ASP A 145 15.10 1.15 3.12
N VAL A 146 14.46 1.44 4.27
CA VAL A 146 14.90 0.86 5.55
C VAL A 146 14.63 -0.64 5.54
N ALA A 147 15.68 -1.45 5.63
CA ALA A 147 15.56 -2.90 5.58
C ALA A 147 14.66 -3.44 6.71
N SER A 148 13.65 -4.21 6.36
CA SER A 148 12.80 -4.89 7.35
C SER A 148 13.40 -6.20 7.85
N GLY A 149 14.33 -6.80 7.12
CA GLY A 149 14.83 -8.16 7.35
C GLY A 149 13.81 -9.26 7.00
N GLN A 150 12.71 -8.92 6.33
CA GLN A 150 11.63 -9.82 5.93
C GLN A 150 11.49 -9.86 4.41
N THR A 151 10.86 -10.90 3.91
CA THR A 151 10.59 -11.06 2.47
C THR A 151 9.09 -11.09 2.21
N LEU A 152 8.67 -10.67 1.03
CA LEU A 152 7.34 -10.87 0.49
C LEU A 152 7.46 -11.82 -0.72
N ILE A 153 6.71 -12.90 -0.70
CA ILE A 153 6.68 -13.94 -1.72
C ILE A 153 5.23 -14.34 -2.00
N ASN A 154 5.00 -15.45 -2.68
CA ASN A 154 3.66 -15.99 -2.96
C ASN A 154 2.94 -16.63 -1.76
N ALA A 155 3.30 -16.20 -0.56
CA ALA A 155 2.62 -16.57 0.69
C ALA A 155 2.12 -15.30 1.39
N TYR A 156 0.86 -15.34 1.85
CA TYR A 156 0.31 -14.20 2.58
C TYR A 156 1.08 -13.88 3.83
N LYS A 157 1.35 -12.60 4.01
CA LYS A 157 1.82 -12.01 5.25
C LYS A 157 0.90 -10.86 5.68
N LYS A 158 0.87 -10.63 6.97
CA LYS A 158 0.14 -9.52 7.59
C LYS A 158 1.09 -8.36 7.82
N PHE A 159 0.72 -7.20 7.31
CA PHE A 159 1.48 -5.95 7.38
C PHE A 159 0.70 -4.93 8.19
N VAL A 160 1.35 -4.29 9.16
CA VAL A 160 0.70 -3.27 10.00
C VAL A 160 1.60 -2.03 10.07
N ILE A 161 1.00 -0.86 9.83
CA ILE A 161 1.61 0.45 10.10
C ILE A 161 0.80 1.07 11.24
N SER A 162 1.46 1.32 12.38
CA SER A 162 0.82 1.77 13.62
C SER A 162 1.22 3.20 13.96
N PHE A 163 0.20 4.01 14.18
CA PHE A 163 0.28 5.38 14.70
C PHE A 163 -0.14 5.45 16.18
N ALA A 164 -0.31 4.31 16.86
CA ALA A 164 -0.75 4.25 18.26
C ALA A 164 0.18 5.01 19.21
N GLY A 165 1.47 5.12 18.86
CA GLY A 165 2.48 5.93 19.59
C GLY A 165 2.49 7.42 19.22
N GLY A 166 1.61 7.85 18.31
CA GLY A 166 1.64 9.15 17.66
C GLY A 166 2.50 9.17 16.40
N LYS A 167 2.32 10.21 15.59
CA LYS A 167 3.00 10.35 14.29
C LYS A 167 4.51 10.61 14.37
N ALA A 168 5.05 10.98 15.53
CA ALA A 168 6.49 11.14 15.72
C ALA A 168 7.24 9.79 15.89
N ASP A 169 6.55 8.67 15.98
CA ASP A 169 7.16 7.33 16.17
C ASP A 169 6.26 6.26 15.56
N VAL A 170 6.05 6.34 14.25
CA VAL A 170 5.30 5.33 13.50
C VAL A 170 6.04 4.00 13.51
N LYS A 171 5.31 2.91 13.63
CA LYS A 171 5.90 1.56 13.76
C LYS A 171 5.37 0.64 12.68
N PHE A 172 6.27 -0.16 12.14
CA PHE A 172 5.99 -1.17 11.14
C PHE A 172 6.09 -2.56 11.73
N TYR A 173 5.14 -3.43 11.36
CA TYR A 173 5.10 -4.84 11.79
C TYR A 173 4.78 -5.76 10.61
N ILE A 174 5.42 -6.92 10.59
CA ILE A 174 5.15 -8.00 9.62
C ILE A 174 4.89 -9.27 10.43
N ASP A 175 3.73 -9.91 10.22
CA ASP A 175 3.26 -11.09 10.96
C ASP A 175 3.28 -10.94 12.49
N GLY A 176 3.18 -9.71 12.98
CA GLY A 176 3.18 -9.36 14.40
C GLY A 176 4.55 -8.97 14.96
N ASP A 177 5.61 -9.19 14.22
CA ASP A 177 6.97 -8.80 14.62
C ASP A 177 7.25 -7.35 14.20
N ARG A 178 7.76 -6.53 15.13
CA ARG A 178 8.22 -5.18 14.82
C ARG A 178 9.45 -5.23 13.92
N VAL A 179 9.38 -4.55 12.78
CA VAL A 179 10.48 -4.41 11.81
C VAL A 179 11.01 -2.97 11.81
N GLY A 180 12.24 -2.75 11.34
CA GLY A 180 12.88 -1.42 11.35
C GLY A 180 13.03 -0.83 12.75
N ALA A 181 13.18 -1.66 13.80
CA ALA A 181 13.11 -1.24 15.20
C ALA A 181 14.23 -0.26 15.62
N SER A 182 15.32 -0.18 14.87
CA SER A 182 16.43 0.75 15.09
C SER A 182 16.23 2.13 14.46
N THR A 183 15.19 2.29 13.65
CA THR A 183 14.85 3.53 12.94
C THR A 183 13.67 4.21 13.63
N THR A 184 13.71 5.52 13.76
CA THR A 184 12.57 6.34 14.15
C THR A 184 11.91 6.85 12.87
N PHE A 185 10.69 6.40 12.63
CA PHE A 185 9.86 6.86 11.51
C PHE A 185 9.03 8.06 11.98
N ASP A 186 9.63 9.24 11.90
CA ASP A 186 9.00 10.50 12.31
C ASP A 186 8.18 11.07 11.15
N MET A 187 6.88 11.19 11.36
CA MET A 187 5.92 11.80 10.44
C MET A 187 5.21 13.01 11.08
N SER A 188 5.84 13.68 12.04
CA SER A 188 5.22 14.74 12.83
C SER A 188 4.87 16.00 12.03
N ASN A 189 5.53 16.23 10.88
CA ASN A 189 5.21 17.37 10.01
C ASN A 189 4.00 17.11 9.09
N MET A 190 3.52 15.88 9.02
CA MET A 190 2.34 15.60 8.23
C MET A 190 1.10 16.30 8.79
N SER A 191 0.41 17.05 7.94
CA SER A 191 -0.79 17.82 8.25
C SER A 191 -2.00 17.45 7.39
N THR A 192 -1.83 16.53 6.45
CA THR A 192 -2.89 16.05 5.55
C THR A 192 -3.37 14.68 5.97
N GLY A 193 -4.48 14.23 5.39
CA GLY A 193 -4.97 12.87 5.59
C GLY A 193 -4.25 11.85 4.70
N PHE A 194 -4.61 10.60 4.89
CA PHE A 194 -4.16 9.45 4.12
C PHE A 194 -5.30 8.75 3.38
N GLN A 195 -4.94 7.99 2.39
CA GLN A 195 -5.73 6.94 1.78
C GLN A 195 -4.94 5.62 1.78
N PRO A 196 -5.61 4.46 1.79
CA PRO A 196 -4.96 3.20 1.51
C PRO A 196 -4.48 3.17 0.06
N PHE A 197 -3.32 2.54 -0.15
CA PHE A 197 -2.58 2.59 -1.39
C PHE A 197 -1.92 1.25 -1.67
N VAL A 198 -2.06 0.76 -2.90
CA VAL A 198 -1.30 -0.39 -3.43
C VAL A 198 -0.92 -0.09 -4.86
N GLN A 199 0.34 -0.16 -5.18
CA GLN A 199 0.84 0.07 -6.53
C GLN A 199 1.84 -1.01 -6.93
N ILE A 200 1.74 -1.44 -8.18
CA ILE A 200 2.78 -2.16 -8.87
C ILE A 200 3.28 -1.32 -10.04
N SER A 201 4.57 -1.32 -10.29
CA SER A 201 5.19 -0.65 -11.44
C SER A 201 6.29 -1.51 -12.04
N LYS A 202 6.47 -1.42 -13.36
CA LYS A 202 7.61 -2.00 -14.07
C LYS A 202 8.18 -1.01 -15.07
N THR A 203 9.48 -1.09 -15.32
CA THR A 203 10.12 -0.49 -16.48
C THR A 203 9.80 -1.33 -17.74
N ALA A 204 10.26 -0.89 -18.91
CA ALA A 204 9.95 -1.58 -20.16
C ALA A 204 10.52 -3.01 -20.17
N ASP A 205 9.68 -3.97 -19.84
CA ASP A 205 9.96 -5.40 -19.75
C ASP A 205 8.71 -6.22 -20.06
N THR A 206 8.87 -7.52 -20.33
CA THR A 206 7.78 -8.47 -20.62
C THR A 206 7.32 -9.28 -19.41
N ASN A 207 7.82 -8.98 -18.20
CA ASN A 207 7.38 -9.66 -16.98
C ASN A 207 5.89 -9.44 -16.71
N THR A 208 5.27 -10.38 -16.01
CA THR A 208 3.84 -10.41 -15.66
C THR A 208 3.62 -10.47 -14.16
N ASP A 209 4.46 -9.77 -13.41
CA ASP A 209 4.38 -9.74 -11.95
C ASP A 209 3.04 -9.26 -11.47
N SER A 210 2.65 -9.72 -10.29
CA SER A 210 1.38 -9.38 -9.67
C SER A 210 1.48 -9.30 -8.16
N VAL A 211 0.59 -8.49 -7.58
CA VAL A 211 0.34 -8.41 -6.14
C VAL A 211 -1.10 -8.79 -5.85
N VAL A 212 -1.31 -9.53 -4.78
CA VAL A 212 -2.63 -9.98 -4.33
C VAL A 212 -2.88 -9.48 -2.92
N ILE A 213 -4.00 -8.79 -2.75
CA ILE A 213 -4.46 -8.21 -1.50
C ILE A 213 -5.68 -9.01 -1.04
N ASP A 214 -5.62 -9.60 0.15
CA ASP A 214 -6.73 -10.33 0.75
C ASP A 214 -7.70 -9.35 1.43
N TYR A 215 -7.16 -8.45 2.25
CA TYR A 215 -7.95 -7.40 2.88
C TYR A 215 -7.14 -6.15 3.20
N VAL A 216 -7.87 -5.05 3.41
CA VAL A 216 -7.39 -3.79 3.97
C VAL A 216 -8.29 -3.38 5.13
N ARG A 217 -7.69 -3.09 6.30
CA ARG A 217 -8.39 -2.57 7.48
C ARG A 217 -7.71 -1.34 8.01
N ILE A 218 -8.46 -0.28 8.27
CA ILE A 218 -7.95 0.93 8.91
C ILE A 218 -8.78 1.18 10.17
N TYR A 219 -8.09 1.28 11.29
CA TYR A 219 -8.67 1.63 12.57
C TYR A 219 -8.34 3.09 12.89
N SER A 220 -9.36 3.88 13.10
CA SER A 220 -9.24 5.31 13.38
C SER A 220 -10.13 5.68 14.53
N ARG A 221 -9.68 6.63 15.34
CA ARG A 221 -10.54 7.27 16.36
C ARG A 221 -11.49 8.27 15.66
N ARG A 222 -12.67 8.48 16.19
CA ARG A 222 -13.48 9.61 15.75
C ARG A 222 -13.02 10.87 16.49
N SER A 223 -13.01 12.01 15.77
CA SER A 223 -12.86 13.31 16.43
C SER A 223 -14.02 13.51 17.40
N ALA A 224 -13.73 13.98 18.60
CA ALA A 224 -14.73 14.35 19.58
C ALA A 224 -15.53 15.57 19.13
#